data_5e91057ea46b171d9714814ddef08441
#
_entry.id   5e91057ea46b171d9714814ddef08441
#
_cell.length_a   1.000
_cell.length_b   1.000
_cell.length_c   1.000
_cell.angle_alpha   90.00
_cell.angle_beta   90.00
_cell.angle_gamma   90.00
#
_symmetry.space_group_name_H-M   'P 1'
#
loop_
_entity.id
_entity.type
_entity.pdbx_description
1 polymer ?
#
loop_
_entity_poly.entity_id
_entity_poly.type
_entity_poly.pdbx_seq_one_letter_code
_entity_poly.pdbx_strand_id
1 'polypeptide(L)'
;PSGIPNTTINTAYAFLAFMAVIFGPIAGALIGFIGHALTDAISYGSVWWSWVIVSALVGFAIGLCAKKINIEDGKFEKKEILTFNIYQIVANLIGWGVIAPVLDILIYAEPSDKVFTQGIVAGIANIVTVAVLGTAFLAIYARSRTKPGSLKQE
;
A
#
# COMPACT_ATOMS: atom_id res chain seq x y z
N PRO A 1 8.05 -15.57 5.32
CA PRO A 1 7.25 -16.50 4.48
C PRO A 1 5.82 -16.59 5.01
N SER A 2 4.83 -16.59 4.10
CA SER A 2 3.41 -16.76 4.46
C SER A 2 2.97 -18.22 4.57
N GLY A 3 3.84 -19.16 4.19
CA GLY A 3 3.50 -20.57 3.97
C GLY A 3 2.90 -20.86 2.59
N ILE A 4 2.64 -19.84 1.79
CA ILE A 4 2.18 -19.95 0.40
C ILE A 4 3.36 -19.66 -0.54
N PRO A 5 3.61 -20.49 -1.58
CA PRO A 5 4.69 -20.25 -2.52
C PRO A 5 4.60 -18.85 -3.14
N ASN A 6 5.75 -18.20 -3.29
CA ASN A 6 5.90 -16.86 -3.88
C ASN A 6 5.06 -15.74 -3.21
N THR A 7 4.61 -15.98 -1.98
CA THR A 7 3.83 -14.99 -1.23
C THR A 7 4.51 -14.69 0.10
N THR A 8 4.88 -13.45 0.33
CA THR A 8 5.57 -13.01 1.54
C THR A 8 4.77 -11.97 2.31
N ILE A 9 4.86 -12.02 3.63
CA ILE A 9 4.38 -10.94 4.49
C ILE A 9 5.53 -9.98 4.68
N ASN A 10 5.39 -8.75 4.21
CA ASN A 10 6.45 -7.77 4.37
C ASN A 10 5.89 -6.39 4.78
N THR A 11 6.75 -5.55 5.31
CA THR A 11 6.39 -4.21 5.79
C THR A 11 6.39 -3.15 4.71
N ALA A 12 6.83 -3.48 3.49
CA ALA A 12 6.96 -2.53 2.38
C ALA A 12 5.63 -1.86 2.02
N TYR A 13 4.50 -2.60 2.13
CA TYR A 13 3.18 -2.02 1.85
C TYR A 13 2.72 -1.00 2.89
N ALA A 14 3.15 -1.15 4.15
CA ALA A 14 2.91 -0.12 5.15
C ALA A 14 3.68 1.17 4.83
N PHE A 15 4.92 1.03 4.38
CA PHE A 15 5.73 2.16 3.92
C PHE A 15 5.18 2.78 2.64
N LEU A 16 4.77 1.96 1.65
CA LEU A 16 4.09 2.41 0.44
C LEU A 16 2.85 3.26 0.79
N ALA A 17 2.00 2.75 1.67
CA ALA A 17 0.79 3.44 2.09
C ALA A 17 1.09 4.77 2.81
N PHE A 18 2.08 4.78 3.68
CA PHE A 18 2.59 5.98 4.36
C PHE A 18 3.04 7.04 3.36
N MET A 19 3.90 6.67 2.41
CA MET A 19 4.40 7.59 1.38
C MET A 19 3.29 8.06 0.44
N ALA A 20 2.33 7.18 0.09
CA ALA A 20 1.19 7.53 -0.74
C ALA A 20 0.28 8.59 -0.09
N VAL A 21 0.09 8.53 1.22
CA VAL A 21 -0.68 9.55 1.96
C VAL A 21 0.05 10.89 2.00
N ILE A 22 1.37 10.89 2.15
CA ILE A 22 2.15 12.13 2.22
C ILE A 22 2.28 12.80 0.85
N PHE A 23 2.66 12.04 -0.17
CA PHE A 23 3.01 12.56 -1.49
C PHE A 23 1.92 12.43 -2.55
N GLY A 24 0.81 11.79 -2.21
CA GLY A 24 -0.35 11.65 -3.06
C GLY A 24 -0.31 10.44 -4.01
N PRO A 25 -1.37 10.31 -4.85
CA PRO A 25 -1.62 9.08 -5.60
C PRO A 25 -0.57 8.76 -6.66
N ILE A 26 -0.01 9.75 -7.34
CA ILE A 26 1.02 9.52 -8.37
C ILE A 26 2.29 8.97 -7.73
N ALA A 27 2.73 9.57 -6.63
CA ALA A 27 3.89 9.08 -5.88
C ALA A 27 3.65 7.66 -5.34
N GLY A 28 2.45 7.39 -4.80
CA GLY A 28 2.06 6.05 -4.37
C GLY A 28 2.14 5.02 -5.51
N ALA A 29 1.64 5.37 -6.69
CA ALA A 29 1.73 4.50 -7.87
C ALA A 29 3.18 4.21 -8.27
N LEU A 30 4.02 5.23 -8.35
CA LEU A 30 5.43 5.10 -8.74
C LEU A 30 6.23 4.27 -7.72
N ILE A 31 6.03 4.53 -6.43
CA ILE A 31 6.69 3.77 -5.35
C ILE A 31 6.26 2.30 -5.38
N GLY A 32 4.96 2.04 -5.57
CA GLY A 32 4.44 0.68 -5.69
C GLY A 32 5.00 -0.05 -6.91
N PHE A 33 5.02 0.60 -8.06
CA PHE A 33 5.53 0.04 -9.31
C PHE A 33 7.04 -0.27 -9.22
N ILE A 34 7.83 0.75 -8.90
CA ILE A 34 9.30 0.63 -8.89
C ILE A 34 9.74 -0.29 -7.75
N GLY A 35 9.17 -0.11 -6.54
CA GLY A 35 9.54 -0.88 -5.37
C GLY A 35 9.26 -2.38 -5.55
N HIS A 36 8.08 -2.75 -6.10
CA HIS A 36 7.76 -4.15 -6.36
C HIS A 36 8.64 -4.74 -7.48
N ALA A 37 8.79 -4.03 -8.60
CA ALA A 37 9.63 -4.50 -9.71
C ALA A 37 11.08 -4.74 -9.25
N LEU A 38 11.66 -3.87 -8.44
CA LEU A 38 12.99 -4.04 -7.87
C LEU A 38 13.06 -5.23 -6.90
N THR A 39 12.04 -5.38 -6.05
CA THR A 39 11.96 -6.51 -5.12
C THR A 39 11.94 -7.84 -5.87
N ASP A 40 11.13 -7.95 -6.92
CA ASP A 40 11.05 -9.15 -7.74
C ASP A 40 12.37 -9.43 -8.47
N ALA A 41 12.95 -8.43 -9.11
CA ALA A 41 14.20 -8.56 -9.83
C ALA A 41 15.34 -9.04 -8.92
N ILE A 42 15.41 -8.50 -7.69
CA ILE A 42 16.48 -8.85 -6.73
C ILE A 42 16.21 -10.21 -6.07
N SER A 43 14.96 -10.49 -5.70
CA SER A 43 14.63 -11.68 -4.90
C SER A 43 14.42 -12.93 -5.74
N TYR A 44 13.90 -12.78 -6.96
CA TYR A 44 13.52 -13.90 -7.83
C TYR A 44 14.24 -13.91 -9.19
N GLY A 45 15.01 -12.85 -9.50
CA GLY A 45 15.72 -12.73 -10.78
C GLY A 45 14.80 -12.43 -11.98
N SER A 46 13.49 -12.29 -11.76
CA SER A 46 12.50 -11.98 -12.79
C SER A 46 11.37 -11.16 -12.20
N VAL A 47 10.74 -10.32 -13.02
CA VAL A 47 9.66 -9.42 -12.60
C VAL A 47 8.31 -10.00 -12.98
N TRP A 48 7.39 -10.08 -12.02
CA TRP A 48 6.01 -10.55 -12.22
C TRP A 48 5.08 -9.35 -12.45
N TRP A 49 4.93 -8.95 -13.69
CA TRP A 49 4.33 -7.66 -14.06
C TRP A 49 2.87 -7.47 -13.62
N SER A 50 2.08 -8.53 -13.55
CA SER A 50 0.71 -8.47 -13.04
C SER A 50 0.65 -7.91 -11.62
N TRP A 51 1.51 -8.40 -10.73
CA TRP A 51 1.58 -7.97 -9.33
C TRP A 51 2.24 -6.60 -9.17
N VAL A 52 3.21 -6.27 -10.02
CA VAL A 52 3.81 -4.94 -10.07
C VAL A 52 2.78 -3.87 -10.43
N ILE A 53 1.96 -4.14 -11.47
CA ILE A 53 0.87 -3.25 -11.87
C ILE A 53 -0.12 -3.06 -10.70
N VAL A 54 -0.48 -4.14 -10.02
CA VAL A 54 -1.40 -4.07 -8.88
C VAL A 54 -0.81 -3.28 -7.72
N SER A 55 0.48 -3.40 -7.44
CA SER A 55 1.15 -2.56 -6.44
C SER A 55 1.05 -1.07 -6.76
N ALA A 56 1.20 -0.71 -8.04
CA ALA A 56 1.00 0.66 -8.49
C ALA A 56 -0.44 1.13 -8.26
N LEU A 57 -1.43 0.30 -8.64
CA LEU A 57 -2.85 0.62 -8.47
C LEU A 57 -3.24 0.75 -6.99
N VAL A 58 -2.74 -0.13 -6.12
CA VAL A 58 -2.95 -0.07 -4.67
C VAL A 58 -2.35 1.21 -4.09
N GLY A 59 -1.09 1.53 -4.45
CA GLY A 59 -0.44 2.76 -4.01
C GLY A 59 -1.19 4.01 -4.49
N PHE A 60 -1.65 4.02 -5.74
CA PHE A 60 -2.49 5.10 -6.29
C PHE A 60 -3.79 5.26 -5.50
N ALA A 61 -4.52 4.16 -5.31
CA ALA A 61 -5.82 4.17 -4.63
C ALA A 61 -5.72 4.64 -3.17
N ILE A 62 -4.70 4.17 -2.44
CA ILE A 62 -4.43 4.66 -1.08
C ILE A 62 -4.09 6.14 -1.10
N GLY A 63 -3.26 6.58 -2.05
CA GLY A 63 -2.86 7.99 -2.17
C GLY A 63 -4.02 8.96 -2.43
N LEU A 64 -5.17 8.48 -2.95
CA LEU A 64 -6.37 9.32 -3.13
C LEU A 64 -6.91 9.84 -1.80
N CYS A 65 -6.68 9.16 -0.67
CA CYS A 65 -7.11 9.65 0.63
C CYS A 65 -6.28 10.85 1.12
N ALA A 66 -5.11 11.12 0.55
CA ALA A 66 -4.26 12.27 0.91
C ALA A 66 -5.03 13.59 0.86
N LYS A 67 -5.93 13.76 -0.12
CA LYS A 67 -6.78 14.96 -0.25
C LYS A 67 -7.84 15.11 0.87
N LYS A 68 -8.10 14.03 1.61
CA LYS A 68 -9.09 14.00 2.70
C LYS A 68 -8.44 14.00 4.08
N ILE A 69 -7.15 13.70 4.14
CA ILE A 69 -6.34 13.64 5.34
C ILE A 69 -5.33 14.77 5.29
N ASN A 70 -5.56 15.84 6.05
CA ASN A 70 -4.66 16.98 6.14
C ASN A 70 -3.50 16.67 7.11
N ILE A 71 -2.70 15.65 6.78
CA ILE A 71 -1.64 15.18 7.68
C ILE A 71 -0.56 16.24 7.92
N GLU A 72 -0.35 17.13 6.95
CA GLU A 72 0.59 18.25 7.05
C GLU A 72 0.21 19.25 8.15
N ASP A 73 -1.07 19.33 8.52
CA ASP A 73 -1.57 20.16 9.63
C ASP A 73 -1.36 19.49 11.00
N GLY A 74 -0.66 18.36 11.04
CA GLY A 74 -0.41 17.60 12.27
C GLY A 74 -1.66 16.89 12.82
N LYS A 75 -2.71 16.71 11.99
CA LYS A 75 -3.96 16.05 12.38
C LYS A 75 -4.02 14.64 11.83
N PHE A 76 -4.06 13.68 12.72
CA PHE A 76 -4.32 12.28 12.38
C PHE A 76 -5.07 11.62 13.56
N GLU A 77 -6.35 11.92 13.62
CA GLU A 77 -7.26 11.50 14.69
C GLU A 77 -8.20 10.39 14.19
N LYS A 78 -9.24 10.07 14.96
CA LYS A 78 -10.15 8.96 14.65
C LYS A 78 -10.74 9.01 13.24
N LYS A 79 -11.10 10.20 12.75
CA LYS A 79 -11.68 10.39 11.41
C LYS A 79 -10.67 10.11 10.30
N GLU A 80 -9.46 10.63 10.44
CA GLU A 80 -8.37 10.45 9.48
C GLU A 80 -7.91 8.99 9.48
N ILE A 81 -7.76 8.37 10.65
CA ILE A 81 -7.44 6.95 10.81
C ILE A 81 -8.50 6.07 10.12
N LEU A 82 -9.79 6.36 10.35
CA LEU A 82 -10.87 5.61 9.71
C LEU A 82 -10.85 5.80 8.19
N THR A 83 -10.68 7.03 7.72
CA THR A 83 -10.59 7.34 6.29
C THR A 83 -9.44 6.59 5.64
N PHE A 84 -8.24 6.66 6.21
CA PHE A 84 -7.07 5.93 5.73
C PHE A 84 -7.33 4.42 5.65
N ASN A 85 -7.87 3.84 6.72
CA ASN A 85 -8.11 2.40 6.77
C ASN A 85 -9.20 1.95 5.81
N ILE A 86 -10.24 2.72 5.55
CA ILE A 86 -11.23 2.42 4.51
C ILE A 86 -10.55 2.36 3.13
N TYR A 87 -9.74 3.38 2.78
CA TYR A 87 -9.07 3.42 1.49
C TYR A 87 -8.11 2.26 1.31
N GLN A 88 -7.27 1.96 2.32
CA GLN A 88 -6.31 0.88 2.22
C GLN A 88 -6.97 -0.51 2.19
N ILE A 89 -8.04 -0.74 2.96
CA ILE A 89 -8.78 -2.01 2.94
C ILE A 89 -9.39 -2.25 1.56
N VAL A 90 -10.11 -1.27 1.02
CA VAL A 90 -10.74 -1.37 -0.30
C VAL A 90 -9.70 -1.57 -1.39
N ALA A 91 -8.61 -0.80 -1.38
CA ALA A 91 -7.52 -0.92 -2.35
C ALA A 91 -6.88 -2.32 -2.33
N ASN A 92 -6.58 -2.84 -1.14
CA ASN A 92 -5.98 -4.16 -1.00
C ASN A 92 -6.96 -5.29 -1.37
N LEU A 93 -8.24 -5.21 -0.98
CA LEU A 93 -9.23 -6.22 -1.34
C LEU A 93 -9.43 -6.30 -2.86
N ILE A 94 -9.59 -5.17 -3.52
CA ILE A 94 -9.77 -5.13 -4.98
C ILE A 94 -8.47 -5.49 -5.70
N GLY A 95 -7.36 -4.89 -5.31
CA GLY A 95 -6.06 -5.11 -5.95
C GLY A 95 -5.62 -6.56 -5.87
N TRP A 96 -5.47 -7.09 -4.67
CA TRP A 96 -4.93 -8.43 -4.45
C TRP A 96 -5.99 -9.53 -4.57
N GLY A 97 -7.22 -9.27 -4.14
CA GLY A 97 -8.28 -10.27 -4.18
C GLY A 97 -8.91 -10.46 -5.56
N VAL A 98 -8.80 -9.47 -6.45
CA VAL A 98 -9.47 -9.51 -7.76
C VAL A 98 -8.49 -9.23 -8.90
N ILE A 99 -7.85 -8.05 -8.92
CA ILE A 99 -7.09 -7.60 -10.10
C ILE A 99 -5.85 -8.46 -10.33
N ALA A 100 -5.06 -8.74 -9.28
CA ALA A 100 -3.86 -9.56 -9.42
C ALA A 100 -4.15 -10.98 -9.95
N PRO A 101 -5.09 -11.75 -9.35
CA PRO A 101 -5.45 -13.06 -9.87
C PRO A 101 -5.94 -13.03 -11.32
N VAL A 102 -6.79 -12.06 -11.66
CA VAL A 102 -7.31 -11.92 -13.03
C VAL A 102 -6.20 -11.64 -14.03
N LEU A 103 -5.27 -10.73 -13.70
CA LEU A 103 -4.13 -10.46 -14.56
C LEU A 103 -3.19 -11.65 -14.70
N ASP A 104 -2.97 -12.42 -13.63
CA ASP A 104 -2.15 -13.65 -13.68
C ASP A 104 -2.76 -14.70 -14.62
N ILE A 105 -4.07 -14.87 -14.58
CA ILE A 105 -4.76 -15.79 -15.49
C ILE A 105 -4.64 -15.30 -16.95
N LEU A 106 -4.85 -14.01 -17.18
CA LEU A 106 -4.87 -13.44 -18.53
C LEU A 106 -3.46 -13.35 -19.16
N ILE A 107 -2.44 -13.03 -18.38
CA ILE A 107 -1.08 -12.78 -18.89
C ILE A 107 -0.25 -14.06 -18.89
N TYR A 108 -0.35 -14.85 -17.83
CA TYR A 108 0.54 -15.99 -17.60
C TYR A 108 -0.16 -17.37 -17.67
N ALA A 109 -1.49 -17.37 -17.90
CA ALA A 109 -2.31 -18.59 -17.90
C ALA A 109 -2.18 -19.42 -16.60
N GLU A 110 -1.98 -18.75 -15.47
CA GLU A 110 -1.82 -19.39 -14.17
C GLU A 110 -3.14 -20.05 -13.70
N PRO A 111 -3.08 -21.17 -12.98
CA PRO A 111 -4.25 -21.82 -12.42
C PRO A 111 -5.03 -20.91 -11.46
N SER A 112 -6.36 -20.84 -11.63
CA SER A 112 -7.20 -19.91 -10.88
C SER A 112 -7.18 -20.15 -9.37
N ASP A 113 -7.22 -21.39 -8.92
CA ASP A 113 -7.16 -21.77 -7.51
C ASP A 113 -5.86 -21.29 -6.83
N LYS A 114 -4.73 -21.41 -7.53
CA LYS A 114 -3.43 -20.92 -7.07
C LYS A 114 -3.45 -19.41 -6.89
N VAL A 115 -3.78 -18.66 -7.94
CA VAL A 115 -3.63 -17.20 -7.93
C VAL A 115 -4.64 -16.50 -7.01
N PHE A 116 -5.87 -17.01 -6.89
CA PHE A 116 -6.83 -16.48 -5.93
C PHE A 116 -6.40 -16.77 -4.48
N THR A 117 -5.85 -17.96 -4.21
CA THR A 117 -5.29 -18.26 -2.88
C THR A 117 -4.15 -17.31 -2.53
N GLN A 118 -3.21 -17.10 -3.44
CA GLN A 118 -2.11 -16.16 -3.25
C GLN A 118 -2.61 -14.73 -3.03
N GLY A 119 -3.54 -14.27 -3.87
CA GLY A 119 -4.11 -12.94 -3.80
C GLY A 119 -4.86 -12.67 -2.48
N ILE A 120 -5.68 -13.61 -2.01
CA ILE A 120 -6.39 -13.50 -0.73
C ILE A 120 -5.40 -13.40 0.44
N VAL A 121 -4.41 -14.29 0.48
CA VAL A 121 -3.41 -14.28 1.56
C VAL A 121 -2.58 -13.00 1.54
N ALA A 122 -2.11 -12.57 0.37
CA ALA A 122 -1.38 -11.31 0.22
C ALA A 122 -2.25 -10.11 0.63
N GLY A 123 -3.51 -10.06 0.18
CA GLY A 123 -4.45 -8.99 0.51
C GLY A 123 -4.70 -8.87 2.01
N ILE A 124 -4.99 -9.97 2.69
CA ILE A 124 -5.19 -9.98 4.14
C ILE A 124 -3.92 -9.55 4.88
N ALA A 125 -2.77 -10.10 4.51
CA ALA A 125 -1.50 -9.75 5.13
C ALA A 125 -1.18 -8.25 4.97
N ASN A 126 -1.39 -7.70 3.77
CA ASN A 126 -1.18 -6.29 3.51
C ASN A 126 -2.18 -5.41 4.26
N ILE A 127 -3.46 -5.77 4.31
CA ILE A 127 -4.48 -5.04 5.10
C ILE A 127 -4.05 -4.93 6.56
N VAL A 128 -3.65 -6.04 7.18
CA VAL A 128 -3.22 -6.05 8.59
C VAL A 128 -1.96 -5.22 8.78
N THR A 129 -0.94 -5.42 7.94
CA THR A 129 0.33 -4.71 8.04
C THR A 129 0.15 -3.21 7.85
N VAL A 130 -0.64 -2.79 6.87
CA VAL A 130 -0.93 -1.38 6.60
C VAL A 130 -1.80 -0.77 7.70
N ALA A 131 -2.79 -1.50 8.21
CA ALA A 131 -3.63 -1.02 9.30
C ALA A 131 -2.82 -0.75 10.57
N VAL A 132 -1.89 -1.62 10.91
CA VAL A 132 -1.07 -1.47 12.12
C VAL A 132 0.09 -0.50 11.88
N LEU A 133 1.01 -0.85 10.98
CA LEU A 133 2.24 -0.08 10.80
C LEU A 133 2.02 1.20 10.01
N GLY A 134 1.18 1.19 8.97
CA GLY A 134 0.86 2.38 8.20
C GLY A 134 0.18 3.44 9.06
N THR A 135 -0.79 3.03 9.89
CA THR A 135 -1.44 3.94 10.86
C THR A 135 -0.44 4.48 11.88
N ALA A 136 0.46 3.64 12.40
CA ALA A 136 1.50 4.07 13.32
C ALA A 136 2.46 5.08 12.69
N PHE A 137 2.93 4.85 11.47
CA PHE A 137 3.81 5.76 10.75
C PHE A 137 3.16 7.13 10.53
N LEU A 138 1.89 7.14 10.08
CA LEU A 138 1.14 8.37 9.88
C LEU A 138 0.89 9.13 11.19
N ALA A 139 0.60 8.41 12.28
CA ALA A 139 0.41 9.03 13.59
C ALA A 139 1.70 9.66 14.12
N ILE A 140 2.85 8.98 13.96
CA ILE A 140 4.16 9.52 14.33
C ILE A 140 4.49 10.74 13.48
N TYR A 141 4.30 10.65 12.17
CA TYR A 141 4.55 11.76 11.26
C TYR A 141 3.70 12.99 11.60
N ALA A 142 2.39 12.82 11.80
CA ALA A 142 1.49 13.90 12.18
C ALA A 142 1.94 14.61 13.48
N ARG A 143 2.38 13.84 14.48
CA ARG A 143 2.89 14.38 15.75
C ARG A 143 4.22 15.15 15.58
N SER A 144 5.01 14.81 14.57
CA SER A 144 6.27 15.51 14.28
C SER A 144 6.08 16.83 13.52
N ARG A 145 4.87 17.09 13.00
CA ARG A 145 4.59 18.33 12.25
C ARG A 145 4.43 19.52 13.19
N THR A 146 5.12 20.59 12.87
CA THR A 146 4.99 21.86 13.58
C THR A 146 3.76 22.59 13.07
N LYS A 147 2.89 23.07 13.96
CA LYS A 147 1.71 23.84 13.55
C LYS A 147 2.14 25.10 12.78
N PRO A 148 1.48 25.45 11.66
CA PRO A 148 1.74 26.70 10.98
C PRO A 148 1.67 27.88 11.94
N GLY A 149 2.71 28.73 11.97
CA GLY A 149 2.79 29.90 12.84
C GLY A 149 3.27 29.62 14.27
N SER A 150 3.69 28.41 14.61
CA SER A 150 4.25 28.09 15.94
C SER A 150 5.69 28.54 16.13
N LEU A 151 6.41 28.83 15.05
CA LEU A 151 7.74 29.47 15.11
C LEU A 151 7.51 30.98 15.19
N LYS A 152 7.40 31.52 16.38
CA LYS A 152 7.54 32.97 16.59
C LYS A 152 9.01 33.30 16.31
N GLN A 153 9.25 34.22 15.37
CA GLN A 153 10.52 34.91 15.28
C GLN A 153 10.63 35.75 16.56
N GLU A 154 11.59 35.44 17.43
CA GLU A 154 12.06 36.34 18.48
C GLU A 154 12.86 37.47 17.86
#